data_7c94219134cbdc6243f36b577ec045c3
#
_entry.id   7c94219134cbdc6243f36b577ec045c3
#
_cell.length_a   1.000
_cell.length_b   1.000
_cell.length_c   1.000
_cell.angle_alpha   90.00
_cell.angle_beta   90.00
_cell.angle_gamma   90.00
#
_symmetry.space_group_name_H-M   'P 1'
#
loop_
_entity.id
_entity.type
_entity.pdbx_description
1 polymer ?
#
loop_
_entity_poly.entity_id
_entity_poly.type
_entity_poly.pdbx_seq_one_letter_code
_entity_poly.pdbx_strand_id
1 'polypeptide(L)'
;AVATEYTVALPFKNKATGTAHPHLSARLHTRLTDGGQRIRTDVVMENTRTWTASPGNITYSFAVKRNGSTIYTQPKFTHYHHARWHKVLWTGALAEPKARVRHNMPYFMASKAVWNYDLSIQIPASVLANDYSRLIKARADQAALGPMGNVMVEPYFPMTGGRDDLGPYPRWTVNYLLSQDSSALEVMLANADAAAAVNTHYRDEATGDPLDLDRYPNVSITPE
;
A
#
# COMPACT_ATOMS: atom_id res chain seq x y z
N ALA A 1 -16.38 5.65 -20.53
CA ALA A 1 -16.86 4.89 -19.39
C ALA A 1 -16.59 5.70 -18.12
N VAL A 2 -17.62 5.97 -17.37
CA VAL A 2 -17.49 6.72 -16.13
C VAL A 2 -17.25 5.68 -15.02
N ALA A 3 -16.20 5.86 -14.22
CA ALA A 3 -16.03 5.11 -13.01
C ALA A 3 -16.87 5.78 -11.90
N THR A 4 -17.55 4.96 -11.10
CA THR A 4 -18.18 5.45 -9.87
C THR A 4 -17.31 5.02 -8.70
N GLU A 5 -16.94 5.96 -7.83
CA GLU A 5 -16.06 5.71 -6.69
C GLU A 5 -16.79 5.97 -5.38
N TYR A 6 -16.57 5.10 -4.42
CA TYR A 6 -17.09 5.21 -3.06
C TYR A 6 -15.96 5.03 -2.05
N THR A 7 -15.92 5.87 -1.03
CA THR A 7 -15.05 5.71 0.14
C THR A 7 -15.91 5.58 1.37
N VAL A 8 -15.72 4.51 2.12
CA VAL A 8 -16.44 4.26 3.37
C VAL A 8 -15.43 3.97 4.48
N ALA A 9 -15.49 4.73 5.56
CA ALA A 9 -14.75 4.45 6.78
C ALA A 9 -15.63 3.62 7.72
N LEU A 10 -15.10 2.52 8.23
CA LEU A 10 -15.80 1.58 9.07
C LEU A 10 -15.07 1.39 10.41
N PRO A 11 -15.67 1.70 11.54
CA PRO A 11 -15.13 1.28 12.83
C PRO A 11 -15.32 -0.24 12.97
N PHE A 12 -14.30 -0.93 13.48
CA PHE A 12 -14.47 -2.28 13.94
C PHE A 12 -15.34 -2.28 15.18
N LYS A 13 -16.38 -3.10 15.19
CA LYS A 13 -17.28 -3.21 16.33
C LYS A 13 -17.35 -4.64 16.85
N ASN A 14 -17.36 -4.79 18.16
CA ASN A 14 -17.69 -6.04 18.79
C ASN A 14 -19.12 -6.45 18.37
N LYS A 15 -19.27 -7.64 17.82
CA LYS A 15 -20.57 -8.09 17.28
C LYS A 15 -21.64 -8.23 18.37
N ALA A 16 -21.25 -8.60 19.58
CA ALA A 16 -22.19 -8.81 20.69
C ALA A 16 -22.61 -7.51 21.37
N THR A 17 -21.68 -6.55 21.53
CA THR A 17 -21.92 -5.31 22.29
C THR A 17 -22.13 -4.09 21.42
N GLY A 18 -21.77 -4.13 20.14
CA GLY A 18 -21.76 -2.97 19.25
C GLY A 18 -20.64 -1.97 19.54
N THR A 19 -19.82 -2.19 20.57
CA THR A 19 -18.73 -1.30 20.97
C THR A 19 -17.64 -1.25 19.92
N ALA A 20 -17.22 -0.04 19.53
CA ALA A 20 -16.14 0.15 18.58
C ALA A 20 -14.80 -0.25 19.19
N HIS A 21 -13.93 -0.82 18.35
CA HIS A 21 -12.53 -1.07 18.73
C HIS A 21 -11.80 0.28 18.88
N PRO A 22 -11.05 0.49 19.97
CA PRO A 22 -10.45 1.80 20.24
C PRO A 22 -9.38 2.21 19.22
N HIS A 23 -8.66 1.27 18.61
CA HIS A 23 -7.52 1.53 17.75
C HIS A 23 -7.73 1.16 16.29
N LEU A 24 -8.38 0.01 16.01
CA LEU A 24 -8.53 -0.50 14.66
C LEU A 24 -9.69 0.15 13.91
N SER A 25 -9.42 0.55 12.68
CA SER A 25 -10.43 0.99 11.73
C SER A 25 -10.19 0.38 10.34
N ALA A 26 -11.21 0.38 9.50
CA ALA A 26 -11.10 0.00 8.10
C ALA A 26 -11.61 1.12 7.21
N ARG A 27 -11.02 1.24 6.02
CA ARG A 27 -11.54 2.04 4.92
C ARG A 27 -11.72 1.15 3.71
N LEU A 28 -12.85 1.32 3.04
CA LEU A 28 -13.13 0.66 1.78
C LEU A 28 -13.17 1.71 0.67
N HIS A 29 -12.26 1.59 -0.28
CA HIS A 29 -12.27 2.41 -1.49
C HIS A 29 -12.74 1.54 -2.64
N THR A 30 -13.96 1.73 -3.09
CA THR A 30 -14.58 0.89 -4.12
C THR A 30 -14.76 1.69 -5.39
N ARG A 31 -14.25 1.14 -6.49
CA ARG A 31 -14.39 1.68 -7.85
C ARG A 31 -15.15 0.71 -8.73
N LEU A 32 -16.23 1.18 -9.35
CA LEU A 32 -17.03 0.44 -10.30
C LEU A 32 -16.75 0.95 -11.71
N THR A 33 -16.47 0.02 -12.62
CA THR A 33 -16.28 0.31 -14.07
C THR A 33 -17.11 -0.64 -14.90
N ASP A 34 -17.16 -0.41 -16.20
CA ASP A 34 -17.88 -1.24 -17.17
C ASP A 34 -19.35 -1.48 -16.77
N GLY A 35 -20.05 -0.40 -16.35
CA GLY A 35 -21.43 -0.51 -15.92
C GLY A 35 -21.63 -1.33 -14.64
N GLY A 36 -20.61 -1.41 -13.77
CA GLY A 36 -20.64 -2.19 -12.53
C GLY A 36 -20.24 -3.65 -12.68
N GLN A 37 -19.89 -4.08 -13.89
CA GLN A 37 -19.45 -5.45 -14.14
C GLN A 37 -18.04 -5.72 -13.61
N ARG A 38 -17.23 -4.67 -13.39
CA ARG A 38 -15.90 -4.77 -12.80
C ARG A 38 -15.85 -3.90 -11.56
N ILE A 39 -15.51 -4.50 -10.43
CA ILE A 39 -15.49 -3.85 -9.13
C ILE A 39 -14.13 -4.07 -8.51
N ARG A 40 -13.39 -2.97 -8.30
CA ARG A 40 -12.15 -2.95 -7.55
C ARG A 40 -12.43 -2.39 -6.15
N THR A 41 -12.07 -3.12 -5.12
CA THR A 41 -12.16 -2.65 -3.73
C THR A 41 -10.80 -2.73 -3.07
N ASP A 42 -10.28 -1.59 -2.61
CA ASP A 42 -9.17 -1.54 -1.67
C ASP A 42 -9.73 -1.63 -0.25
N VAL A 43 -9.40 -2.70 0.43
CA VAL A 43 -9.67 -2.88 1.85
C VAL A 43 -8.44 -2.39 2.60
N VAL A 44 -8.55 -1.25 3.25
CA VAL A 44 -7.44 -0.64 4.01
C VAL A 44 -7.73 -0.84 5.50
N MET A 45 -6.77 -1.43 6.20
CA MET A 45 -6.81 -1.66 7.64
C MET A 45 -5.83 -0.71 8.31
N GLU A 46 -6.27 -0.01 9.35
CA GLU A 46 -5.48 1.02 10.01
C GLU A 46 -5.38 0.77 11.51
N ASN A 47 -4.15 0.89 12.04
CA ASN A 47 -3.83 0.99 13.46
C ASN A 47 -3.04 2.29 13.65
N THR A 48 -3.68 3.44 13.37
CA THR A 48 -3.03 4.72 13.10
C THR A 48 -3.45 5.85 14.02
N ARG A 49 -4.28 5.56 15.05
CA ARG A 49 -4.73 6.58 16.00
C ARG A 49 -3.58 7.07 16.87
N THR A 50 -3.43 8.39 16.96
CA THR A 50 -2.27 9.03 17.60
C THR A 50 -2.50 9.23 19.09
N TRP A 51 -3.71 9.65 19.49
CA TRP A 51 -3.99 10.12 20.85
C TRP A 51 -4.75 9.11 21.73
N THR A 52 -5.23 8.02 21.15
CA THR A 52 -5.97 7.02 21.90
C THR A 52 -5.07 6.31 22.91
N ALA A 53 -5.48 6.28 24.17
CA ALA A 53 -4.75 5.65 25.26
C ALA A 53 -4.48 4.17 25.03
N SER A 54 -3.39 3.65 25.59
CA SER A 54 -2.93 2.27 25.44
C SER A 54 -2.66 1.87 23.99
N PRO A 55 -1.83 2.63 23.27
CA PRO A 55 -1.42 2.27 21.91
C PRO A 55 -0.62 0.98 21.91
N GLY A 56 -0.54 0.32 20.77
CA GLY A 56 0.30 -0.86 20.64
C GLY A 56 0.04 -1.69 19.39
N ASN A 57 0.84 -2.73 19.26
CA ASN A 57 0.69 -3.70 18.20
C ASN A 57 -0.50 -4.62 18.49
N ILE A 58 -1.30 -4.92 17.49
CA ILE A 58 -2.53 -5.70 17.63
C ILE A 58 -2.46 -6.94 16.77
N THR A 59 -2.66 -8.10 17.37
CA THR A 59 -2.63 -9.39 16.68
C THR A 59 -4.04 -9.90 16.42
N TYR A 60 -4.37 -10.12 15.14
CA TYR A 60 -5.69 -10.60 14.73
C TYR A 60 -5.65 -11.35 13.40
N SER A 61 -6.75 -12.00 13.05
CA SER A 61 -7.07 -12.49 11.71
C SER A 61 -8.36 -11.85 11.24
N PHE A 62 -8.62 -11.79 9.93
CA PHE A 62 -9.87 -11.26 9.43
C PHE A 62 -10.32 -11.91 8.12
N ALA A 63 -11.59 -11.73 7.80
CA ALA A 63 -12.16 -12.13 6.53
C ALA A 63 -12.96 -10.97 5.92
N VAL A 64 -12.86 -10.82 4.62
CA VAL A 64 -13.72 -9.93 3.84
C VAL A 64 -14.86 -10.75 3.24
N LYS A 65 -16.08 -10.28 3.43
CA LYS A 65 -17.28 -10.93 2.92
C LYS A 65 -18.01 -10.02 1.94
N ARG A 66 -18.57 -10.63 0.90
CA ARG A 66 -19.47 -9.98 -0.05
C ARG A 66 -20.78 -10.79 -0.09
N ASN A 67 -21.89 -10.15 0.19
CA ASN A 67 -23.20 -10.81 0.22
C ASN A 67 -23.21 -12.10 1.08
N GLY A 68 -22.53 -12.05 2.23
CA GLY A 68 -22.42 -13.19 3.14
C GLY A 68 -21.31 -14.19 2.81
N SER A 69 -20.84 -14.25 1.57
CA SER A 69 -19.78 -15.17 1.14
C SER A 69 -18.39 -14.58 1.41
N THR A 70 -17.48 -15.38 1.95
CA THR A 70 -16.09 -15.00 2.18
C THR A 70 -15.34 -14.92 0.84
N ILE A 71 -14.78 -13.75 0.52
CA ILE A 71 -14.00 -13.49 -0.69
C ILE A 71 -12.50 -13.35 -0.41
N TYR A 72 -12.12 -13.14 0.85
CA TYR A 72 -10.73 -13.09 1.28
C TYR A 72 -10.62 -13.45 2.76
N THR A 73 -9.58 -14.17 3.13
CA THR A 73 -9.22 -14.46 4.52
C THR A 73 -7.75 -14.14 4.74
N GLN A 74 -7.46 -13.38 5.79
CA GLN A 74 -6.11 -13.11 6.25
C GLN A 74 -5.85 -13.94 7.52
N PRO A 75 -4.85 -14.84 7.50
CA PRO A 75 -4.39 -15.54 8.69
C PRO A 75 -3.90 -14.58 9.77
N LYS A 76 -3.73 -15.08 10.98
CA LYS A 76 -3.24 -14.32 12.13
C LYS A 76 -1.91 -13.63 11.81
N PHE A 77 -1.83 -12.32 12.06
CA PHE A 77 -0.64 -11.50 11.92
C PHE A 77 -0.62 -10.40 12.98
N THR A 78 0.51 -9.78 13.20
CA THR A 78 0.66 -8.63 14.10
C THR A 78 0.65 -7.35 13.28
N HIS A 79 -0.35 -6.50 13.50
CA HIS A 79 -0.48 -5.18 12.90
C HIS A 79 0.20 -4.15 13.80
N TYR A 80 1.30 -3.58 13.33
CA TYR A 80 2.09 -2.61 14.08
C TYR A 80 1.31 -1.32 14.32
N HIS A 81 1.58 -0.67 15.45
CA HIS A 81 1.06 0.66 15.71
C HIS A 81 1.62 1.67 14.71
N HIS A 82 0.83 2.65 14.33
CA HIS A 82 1.09 3.62 13.27
C HIS A 82 1.34 3.03 11.87
N ALA A 83 0.91 1.79 11.65
CA ALA A 83 0.95 1.16 10.34
C ALA A 83 -0.46 1.04 9.73
N ARG A 84 -0.48 0.95 8.42
CA ARG A 84 -1.68 0.59 7.66
C ARG A 84 -1.34 -0.57 6.72
N TRP A 85 -2.32 -1.33 6.37
CA TRP A 85 -2.18 -2.43 5.42
C TRP A 85 -3.39 -2.44 4.49
N HIS A 86 -3.19 -2.81 3.24
CA HIS A 86 -4.30 -2.88 2.31
C HIS A 86 -4.28 -4.17 1.47
N LYS A 87 -5.44 -4.51 0.96
CA LYS A 87 -5.65 -5.59 0.01
C LYS A 87 -6.59 -5.13 -1.09
N VAL A 88 -6.12 -5.24 -2.33
CA VAL A 88 -6.95 -5.03 -3.51
C VAL A 88 -7.72 -6.30 -3.80
N LEU A 89 -9.04 -6.17 -3.94
CA LEU A 89 -9.93 -7.25 -4.33
C LEU A 89 -10.67 -6.85 -5.62
N TRP A 90 -10.58 -7.72 -6.60
CA TRP A 90 -11.36 -7.60 -7.83
C TRP A 90 -12.55 -8.55 -7.78
N THR A 91 -13.73 -8.01 -8.06
CA THR A 91 -15.01 -8.75 -8.04
C THR A 91 -15.89 -8.27 -9.19
N GLY A 92 -17.03 -8.96 -9.38
CA GLY A 92 -17.94 -8.69 -10.50
C GLY A 92 -17.88 -9.78 -11.54
N ALA A 93 -18.50 -9.55 -12.69
CA ALA A 93 -18.53 -10.49 -13.81
C ALA A 93 -17.22 -10.46 -14.63
N LEU A 94 -16.52 -9.33 -14.62
CA LEU A 94 -15.26 -9.14 -15.34
C LEU A 94 -14.07 -9.15 -14.39
N ALA A 95 -13.01 -9.83 -14.81
CA ALA A 95 -11.75 -9.91 -14.06
C ALA A 95 -10.98 -8.58 -14.06
N GLU A 96 -9.90 -8.53 -13.28
CA GLU A 96 -8.93 -7.44 -13.29
C GLU A 96 -8.48 -7.10 -14.72
N PRO A 97 -8.48 -5.82 -15.11
CA PRO A 97 -8.02 -5.42 -16.43
C PRO A 97 -6.50 -5.61 -16.53
N LYS A 98 -6.07 -6.23 -17.60
CA LYS A 98 -4.64 -6.38 -17.91
C LYS A 98 -4.12 -5.26 -18.82
N ALA A 99 -4.74 -4.08 -18.73
CA ALA A 99 -4.31 -2.93 -19.50
C ALA A 99 -2.96 -2.42 -18.98
N ARG A 100 -2.09 -2.05 -19.92
CA ARG A 100 -0.80 -1.44 -19.62
C ARG A 100 -0.74 -0.08 -20.28
N VAL A 101 -0.33 0.91 -19.51
CA VAL A 101 -0.12 2.27 -20.02
C VAL A 101 1.33 2.38 -20.46
N ARG A 102 1.55 2.82 -21.69
CA ARG A 102 2.87 3.23 -22.14
C ARG A 102 3.02 4.71 -21.87
N HIS A 103 3.88 5.04 -20.93
CA HIS A 103 4.12 6.43 -20.53
C HIS A 103 4.98 7.16 -21.55
N ASN A 104 4.62 8.41 -21.83
CA ASN A 104 5.44 9.32 -22.63
C ASN A 104 6.50 9.96 -21.70
N MET A 105 7.64 9.29 -21.54
CA MET A 105 8.72 9.75 -20.66
C MET A 105 9.28 11.12 -21.02
N PRO A 106 9.52 11.46 -22.32
CA PRO A 106 9.91 12.83 -22.71
C PRO A 106 8.94 13.89 -22.21
N TYR A 107 7.62 13.64 -22.29
CA TYR A 107 6.61 14.56 -21.80
C TYR A 107 6.66 14.67 -20.26
N PHE A 108 6.80 13.58 -19.55
CA PHE A 108 6.90 13.59 -18.09
C PHE A 108 8.12 14.38 -17.60
N MET A 109 9.26 14.23 -18.27
CA MET A 109 10.46 15.00 -17.95
C MET A 109 10.29 16.49 -18.28
N ALA A 110 9.75 16.81 -19.46
CA ALA A 110 9.51 18.20 -19.87
C ALA A 110 8.51 18.92 -18.94
N SER A 111 7.48 18.21 -18.46
CA SER A 111 6.50 18.73 -17.49
C SER A 111 7.02 18.73 -16.05
N LYS A 112 8.22 18.23 -15.79
CA LYS A 112 8.83 18.06 -14.45
C LYS A 112 8.00 17.13 -13.52
N ALA A 113 7.17 16.26 -14.09
CA ALA A 113 6.45 15.23 -13.34
C ALA A 113 7.39 14.13 -12.82
N VAL A 114 8.50 13.92 -13.51
CA VAL A 114 9.59 13.04 -13.10
C VAL A 114 10.94 13.75 -13.32
N TRP A 115 12.01 13.18 -12.74
CA TRP A 115 13.37 13.69 -12.90
C TRP A 115 13.84 13.58 -14.37
N ASN A 116 14.85 14.38 -14.71
CA ASN A 116 15.44 14.39 -16.04
C ASN A 116 16.42 13.21 -16.18
N TYR A 117 15.91 12.07 -16.62
CA TYR A 117 16.70 10.86 -16.86
C TYR A 117 17.31 10.87 -18.26
N ASP A 118 18.46 10.22 -18.40
CA ASP A 118 19.02 9.91 -19.71
C ASP A 118 18.29 8.71 -20.33
N LEU A 119 17.43 8.96 -21.29
CA LEU A 119 16.62 7.93 -21.97
C LEU A 119 17.43 7.06 -22.94
N SER A 120 18.72 7.36 -23.18
CA SER A 120 19.60 6.47 -23.94
C SER A 120 20.07 5.26 -23.12
N ILE A 121 19.99 5.36 -21.78
CA ILE A 121 20.36 4.28 -20.86
C ILE A 121 19.23 3.23 -20.85
N GLN A 122 19.60 2.00 -21.17
CA GLN A 122 18.70 0.86 -21.07
C GLN A 122 18.95 0.09 -19.78
N ILE A 123 17.88 -0.25 -19.07
CA ILE A 123 17.97 -1.13 -17.91
C ILE A 123 18.29 -2.55 -18.39
N PRO A 124 19.39 -3.17 -17.94
CA PRO A 124 19.73 -4.53 -18.36
C PRO A 124 18.62 -5.53 -18.02
N ALA A 125 18.29 -6.41 -18.95
CA ALA A 125 17.26 -7.46 -18.74
C ALA A 125 17.57 -8.34 -17.52
N SER A 126 18.84 -8.55 -17.20
CA SER A 126 19.27 -9.30 -16.02
C SER A 126 18.88 -8.61 -14.70
N VAL A 127 18.91 -7.27 -14.66
CA VAL A 127 18.45 -6.49 -13.48
C VAL A 127 16.97 -6.67 -13.28
N LEU A 128 16.16 -6.52 -14.35
CA LEU A 128 14.72 -6.71 -14.29
C LEU A 128 14.35 -8.14 -13.87
N ALA A 129 15.01 -9.14 -14.45
CA ALA A 129 14.80 -10.54 -14.12
C ALA A 129 15.16 -10.87 -12.67
N ASN A 130 16.26 -10.29 -12.16
CA ASN A 130 16.66 -10.47 -10.76
C ASN A 130 15.63 -9.87 -9.79
N ASP A 131 15.20 -8.64 -10.01
CA ASP A 131 14.19 -7.98 -9.18
C ASP A 131 12.86 -8.74 -9.22
N TYR A 132 12.44 -9.21 -10.39
CA TYR A 132 11.24 -10.03 -10.51
C TYR A 132 11.36 -11.38 -9.79
N SER A 133 12.52 -12.02 -9.87
CA SER A 133 12.79 -13.26 -9.12
C SER A 133 12.69 -13.05 -7.60
N ARG A 134 13.15 -11.91 -7.09
CA ARG A 134 12.98 -11.54 -5.68
C ARG A 134 11.49 -11.39 -5.30
N LEU A 135 10.70 -10.74 -6.16
CA LEU A 135 9.24 -10.64 -5.97
C LEU A 135 8.56 -12.00 -5.95
N ILE A 136 8.93 -12.91 -6.88
CA ILE A 136 8.36 -14.26 -6.92
C ILE A 136 8.67 -15.03 -5.63
N LYS A 137 9.89 -14.91 -5.11
CA LYS A 137 10.25 -15.49 -3.80
C LYS A 137 9.42 -14.88 -2.66
N ALA A 138 9.27 -13.56 -2.65
CA ALA A 138 8.46 -12.87 -1.64
C ALA A 138 6.97 -13.29 -1.71
N ARG A 139 6.43 -13.57 -2.90
CA ARG A 139 5.06 -14.08 -3.07
C ARG A 139 4.85 -15.48 -2.46
N ALA A 140 5.89 -16.28 -2.38
CA ALA A 140 5.85 -17.58 -1.72
C ALA A 140 6.00 -17.47 -0.20
N ASP A 141 6.44 -16.32 0.31
CA ASP A 141 6.65 -16.04 1.73
C ASP A 141 5.59 -15.04 2.24
N GLN A 142 4.66 -15.52 3.06
CA GLN A 142 3.61 -14.68 3.67
C GLN A 142 4.17 -13.59 4.59
N ALA A 143 5.35 -13.80 5.19
CA ALA A 143 5.99 -12.79 6.01
C ALA A 143 6.54 -11.63 5.15
N ALA A 144 6.98 -11.91 3.93
CA ALA A 144 7.54 -10.89 3.04
C ALA A 144 6.47 -10.12 2.24
N LEU A 145 5.37 -10.75 1.85
CA LEU A 145 4.33 -10.14 1.01
C LEU A 145 2.96 -10.06 1.69
N GLY A 146 2.80 -10.63 2.87
CA GLY A 146 1.58 -10.52 3.68
C GLY A 146 1.45 -9.14 4.33
N PRO A 147 0.43 -8.94 5.18
CA PRO A 147 0.32 -7.74 6.00
C PRO A 147 1.61 -7.52 6.81
N MET A 148 2.12 -6.31 6.84
CA MET A 148 3.40 -5.94 7.45
C MET A 148 4.66 -6.54 6.79
N GLY A 149 4.51 -7.18 5.63
CA GLY A 149 5.65 -7.58 4.80
C GLY A 149 6.32 -6.38 4.14
N ASN A 150 7.61 -6.46 3.89
CA ASN A 150 8.42 -5.35 3.38
C ASN A 150 8.96 -5.57 1.95
N VAL A 151 8.75 -6.73 1.35
CA VAL A 151 9.25 -7.10 0.01
C VAL A 151 10.74 -6.76 -0.16
N MET A 152 11.05 -5.62 -0.78
CA MET A 152 12.42 -5.11 -0.99
C MET A 152 12.68 -3.82 -0.20
N VAL A 153 11.68 -3.29 0.52
CA VAL A 153 11.84 -2.12 1.40
C VAL A 153 12.64 -2.55 2.63
N GLU A 154 13.73 -1.84 2.91
CA GLU A 154 14.59 -2.15 4.04
C GLU A 154 13.98 -1.64 5.35
N PRO A 155 13.75 -2.51 6.35
CA PRO A 155 13.13 -2.10 7.62
C PRO A 155 14.09 -1.39 8.58
N TYR A 156 15.37 -1.32 8.25
CA TYR A 156 16.41 -0.70 9.07
C TYR A 156 17.50 -0.11 8.16
N PHE A 157 18.43 0.66 8.73
CA PHE A 157 19.56 1.24 8.01
C PHE A 157 20.82 0.35 8.16
N PRO A 158 21.02 -0.65 7.31
CA PRO A 158 22.18 -1.54 7.40
C PRO A 158 23.49 -0.83 7.02
N MET A 159 23.38 0.27 6.25
CA MET A 159 24.52 1.08 5.79
C MET A 159 24.05 2.49 5.43
N THR A 160 24.97 3.45 5.48
CA THR A 160 24.69 4.83 5.10
C THR A 160 24.70 4.99 3.58
N GLY A 161 23.68 5.61 3.02
CA GLY A 161 23.52 5.82 1.57
C GLY A 161 23.26 4.51 0.82
N GLY A 162 23.38 4.49 -0.47
CA GLY A 162 23.38 3.29 -1.33
C GLY A 162 22.22 2.31 -1.22
N ARG A 163 21.05 2.71 -0.71
CA ARG A 163 19.85 1.87 -0.58
C ARG A 163 18.98 1.97 -1.81
N ASP A 164 18.43 0.84 -2.25
CA ASP A 164 17.53 0.74 -3.40
C ASP A 164 16.17 1.43 -3.18
N ASP A 165 15.77 1.62 -1.93
CA ASP A 165 14.50 2.21 -1.52
C ASP A 165 14.58 3.72 -1.20
N LEU A 166 15.75 4.33 -1.37
CA LEU A 166 15.99 5.75 -1.18
C LEU A 166 16.20 6.49 -2.51
N GLY A 167 16.29 7.79 -2.40
CA GLY A 167 16.53 8.70 -3.52
C GLY A 167 15.28 9.44 -3.93
N PRO A 168 15.32 10.23 -5.02
CA PRO A 168 14.12 10.90 -5.52
C PRO A 168 13.00 9.91 -5.86
N TYR A 169 13.41 8.76 -6.42
CA TYR A 169 12.56 7.57 -6.61
C TYR A 169 13.34 6.31 -6.23
N PRO A 170 12.71 5.32 -5.61
CA PRO A 170 13.32 4.01 -5.40
C PRO A 170 13.75 3.36 -6.71
N ARG A 171 14.80 2.53 -6.66
CA ARG A 171 15.38 1.87 -7.85
C ARG A 171 14.33 1.14 -8.69
N TRP A 172 13.41 0.41 -8.07
CA TRP A 172 12.36 -0.32 -8.80
C TRP A 172 11.40 0.60 -9.54
N THR A 173 11.15 1.82 -9.03
CA THR A 173 10.36 2.83 -9.75
C THR A 173 11.12 3.33 -10.97
N VAL A 174 12.41 3.63 -10.84
CA VAL A 174 13.26 4.05 -11.98
C VAL A 174 13.34 2.93 -13.02
N ASN A 175 13.55 1.69 -12.59
CA ASN A 175 13.57 0.52 -13.49
C ASN A 175 12.29 0.43 -14.32
N TYR A 176 11.12 0.62 -13.71
CA TYR A 176 9.86 0.64 -14.44
C TYR A 176 9.73 1.86 -15.37
N LEU A 177 10.01 3.07 -14.90
CA LEU A 177 9.85 4.29 -15.69
C LEU A 177 10.70 4.25 -16.98
N LEU A 178 11.94 3.74 -16.89
CA LEU A 178 12.85 3.69 -18.04
C LEU A 178 12.58 2.49 -18.96
N SER A 179 12.25 1.32 -18.42
CA SER A 179 12.02 0.12 -19.23
C SER A 179 10.58 0.00 -19.73
N GLN A 180 9.61 0.48 -18.94
CA GLN A 180 8.17 0.23 -19.08
C GLN A 180 7.84 -1.28 -19.17
N ASP A 181 8.70 -2.09 -18.59
CA ASP A 181 8.57 -3.54 -18.55
C ASP A 181 7.48 -3.96 -17.55
N SER A 182 6.79 -5.02 -17.88
CA SER A 182 5.66 -5.49 -17.10
C SER A 182 6.05 -6.09 -15.76
N SER A 183 7.17 -6.78 -15.71
CA SER A 183 7.68 -7.36 -14.46
C SER A 183 8.23 -6.27 -13.54
N ALA A 184 8.85 -5.23 -14.12
CA ALA A 184 9.26 -4.05 -13.37
C ALA A 184 8.06 -3.29 -12.76
N LEU A 185 6.94 -3.20 -13.48
CA LEU A 185 5.69 -2.65 -12.94
C LEU A 185 5.19 -3.45 -11.73
N GLU A 186 5.17 -4.78 -11.83
CA GLU A 186 4.74 -5.63 -10.73
C GLU A 186 5.64 -5.48 -9.50
N VAL A 187 6.95 -5.40 -9.70
CA VAL A 187 7.92 -5.15 -8.61
C VAL A 187 7.68 -3.78 -7.96
N MET A 188 7.51 -2.73 -8.78
CA MET A 188 7.25 -1.38 -8.28
C MET A 188 5.96 -1.34 -7.43
N LEU A 189 4.87 -1.90 -7.94
CA LEU A 189 3.58 -1.89 -7.23
C LEU A 189 3.64 -2.68 -5.91
N ALA A 190 4.27 -3.85 -5.91
CA ALA A 190 4.41 -4.65 -4.70
C ALA A 190 5.21 -3.94 -3.60
N ASN A 191 6.28 -3.22 -3.97
CA ASN A 191 7.05 -2.43 -3.02
C ASN A 191 6.29 -1.17 -2.56
N ALA A 192 5.52 -0.53 -3.43
CA ALA A 192 4.65 0.59 -3.05
C ALA A 192 3.57 0.14 -2.04
N ASP A 193 2.97 -1.03 -2.25
CA ASP A 193 2.01 -1.62 -1.33
C ASP A 193 2.67 -1.94 0.04
N ALA A 194 3.88 -2.51 0.02
CA ALA A 194 4.63 -2.83 1.23
C ALA A 194 5.03 -1.59 2.03
N ALA A 195 5.34 -0.47 1.38
CA ALA A 195 5.71 0.78 2.04
C ALA A 195 4.59 1.32 2.97
N ALA A 196 3.34 0.98 2.72
CA ALA A 196 2.23 1.34 3.59
C ALA A 196 2.29 0.63 4.96
N ALA A 197 3.02 -0.48 5.09
CA ALA A 197 3.20 -1.20 6.34
C ALA A 197 4.24 -0.55 7.28
N VAL A 198 5.01 0.43 6.79
CA VAL A 198 5.94 1.20 7.64
C VAL A 198 5.14 2.03 8.65
N ASN A 199 5.56 2.03 9.91
CA ASN A 199 4.85 2.64 11.03
C ASN A 199 5.04 4.17 11.11
N THR A 200 4.63 4.88 10.06
CA THR A 200 4.71 6.35 9.92
C THR A 200 3.35 6.99 9.66
N HIS A 201 2.27 6.27 9.93
CA HIS A 201 0.91 6.73 9.63
C HIS A 201 0.20 7.19 10.91
N TYR A 202 0.07 8.50 11.07
CA TYR A 202 -0.56 9.14 12.22
C TYR A 202 -1.89 9.76 11.80
N ARG A 203 -2.98 9.47 12.55
CA ARG A 203 -4.30 10.08 12.37
C ARG A 203 -4.77 10.78 13.61
N ASP A 204 -5.37 11.94 13.39
CA ASP A 204 -6.15 12.64 14.41
C ASP A 204 -7.52 11.96 14.55
N GLU A 205 -7.85 11.48 15.73
CA GLU A 205 -9.13 10.82 16.02
C GLU A 205 -10.32 11.78 15.90
N ALA A 206 -10.12 13.06 16.12
CA ALA A 206 -11.18 14.06 16.08
C ALA A 206 -11.67 14.33 14.66
N THR A 207 -10.76 14.30 13.66
CA THR A 207 -11.08 14.58 12.27
C THR A 207 -11.11 13.30 11.41
N GLY A 208 -10.35 12.29 11.80
CA GLY A 208 -10.11 11.08 11.01
C GLY A 208 -9.13 11.30 9.85
N ASP A 209 -8.51 12.48 9.77
CA ASP A 209 -7.52 12.85 8.76
C ASP A 209 -6.09 12.54 9.22
N PRO A 210 -5.08 12.56 8.33
CA PRO A 210 -3.69 12.56 8.74
C PRO A 210 -3.42 13.69 9.74
N LEU A 211 -2.48 13.45 10.66
CA LEU A 211 -2.11 14.43 11.67
C LEU A 211 -1.57 15.70 11.00
N ASP A 212 -2.18 16.83 11.35
CA ASP A 212 -1.79 18.14 10.87
C ASP A 212 -0.76 18.77 11.84
N LEU A 213 0.47 18.94 11.38
CA LEU A 213 1.54 19.50 12.19
C LEU A 213 1.35 20.99 12.49
N ASP A 214 0.62 21.73 11.66
CA ASP A 214 0.29 23.14 11.94
C ASP A 214 -0.69 23.23 13.11
N ARG A 215 -1.58 22.26 13.25
CA ARG A 215 -2.49 22.15 14.39
C ARG A 215 -1.80 21.64 15.67
N TYR A 216 -0.77 20.80 15.50
CA TYR A 216 -0.04 20.17 16.60
C TYR A 216 1.47 20.43 16.51
N PRO A 217 1.93 21.71 16.61
CA PRO A 217 3.32 22.07 16.33
C PRO A 217 4.34 21.48 17.32
N ASN A 218 3.88 21.00 18.48
CA ASN A 218 4.74 20.42 19.51
C ASN A 218 4.72 18.88 19.52
N VAL A 219 4.10 18.25 18.50
CA VAL A 219 4.10 16.78 18.45
C VAL A 219 5.51 16.25 18.19
N SER A 220 5.90 15.21 18.92
CA SER A 220 7.14 14.47 18.73
C SER A 220 6.82 13.02 18.42
N ILE A 221 7.60 12.42 17.51
CA ILE A 221 7.55 10.99 17.19
C ILE A 221 8.64 10.20 17.94
N THR A 222 9.48 10.86 18.71
CA THR A 222 10.47 10.20 19.56
C THR A 222 9.78 9.66 20.81
N PRO A 223 10.02 8.40 21.20
CA PRO A 223 9.58 7.91 22.51
C PRO A 223 10.24 8.75 23.61
N GLU A 224 9.47 9.09 24.63
CA GLU A 224 9.98 9.68 25.88
C GLU A 224 10.74 8.64 26.67
#